data_93d3334a92b6ecc4322e52d98b1daa19
#
_entry.id   93d3334a92b6ecc4322e52d98b1daa19
#
_cell.length_a   1.000
_cell.length_b   1.000
_cell.length_c   1.000
_cell.angle_alpha   90.00
_cell.angle_beta   90.00
_cell.angle_gamma   90.00
#
_symmetry.space_group_name_H-M   'P 1'
#
loop_
_entity.id
_entity.type
_entity.pdbx_description
1 polymer ?
#
loop_
_entity_poly.entity_id
_entity_poly.type
_entity_poly.pdbx_seq_one_letter_code
_entity_poly.pdbx_strand_id
1 'polypeptide(L)'
;MIIFVADDDETNLKLVSTVLKQAGFDNVRLYTSGKTMLADVRHNCPDLLLLDIMMPGFSGYEVLEWIKRDPSLEHIPVIMITAASIDENQEPLKRSFEMGAMDFISKPFSNLELMLRVKSALRLEYSRQQLEAASRKISSLEKLLPICSYCKKIRSDKDYWEEVEVYISEHTDTMFSHSICPDCYHVHVQPQIDNLKRKK
;
A
#
# COMPACT_ATOMS: atom_id res chain seq x y z
N MET A 1 -11.04 5.00 -12.39
CA MET A 1 -9.79 4.29 -12.69
C MET A 1 -9.04 5.06 -13.75
N ILE A 2 -7.76 5.30 -13.55
CA ILE A 2 -6.89 6.05 -14.46
C ILE A 2 -5.86 5.08 -15.03
N ILE A 3 -5.77 4.98 -16.36
CA ILE A 3 -4.78 4.14 -17.03
C ILE A 3 -3.82 5.03 -17.82
N PHE A 4 -2.52 4.88 -17.57
CA PHE A 4 -1.49 5.54 -18.36
C PHE A 4 -0.94 4.56 -19.39
N VAL A 5 -0.76 5.03 -20.61
CA VAL A 5 -0.20 4.26 -21.73
C VAL A 5 0.97 5.04 -22.30
N ALA A 6 2.14 4.42 -22.38
CA ALA A 6 3.31 5.00 -23.04
C ALA A 6 3.79 4.09 -24.16
N ASP A 7 3.88 4.67 -25.37
CA ASP A 7 4.38 4.04 -26.60
C ASP A 7 4.83 5.18 -27.53
N ASP A 8 5.96 5.08 -28.17
CA ASP A 8 6.46 6.13 -29.08
C ASP A 8 5.69 6.19 -30.40
N ASP A 9 4.95 5.14 -30.76
CA ASP A 9 4.06 5.12 -31.93
C ASP A 9 2.63 5.58 -31.56
N GLU A 10 2.26 6.75 -32.07
CA GLU A 10 0.91 7.28 -31.89
C GLU A 10 -0.21 6.35 -32.40
N THR A 11 0.09 5.49 -33.42
CA THR A 11 -0.88 4.53 -33.92
C THR A 11 -1.21 3.49 -32.86
N ASN A 12 -0.19 2.98 -32.21
CA ASN A 12 -0.35 2.06 -31.07
C ASN A 12 -1.12 2.71 -29.92
N LEU A 13 -0.79 3.95 -29.57
CA LEU A 13 -1.50 4.70 -28.52
C LEU A 13 -2.99 4.83 -28.85
N LYS A 14 -3.33 5.19 -30.07
CA LYS A 14 -4.73 5.31 -30.55
C LYS A 14 -5.46 3.97 -30.50
N LEU A 15 -4.81 2.89 -30.94
CA LEU A 15 -5.36 1.53 -30.89
C LEU A 15 -5.67 1.13 -29.45
N VAL A 16 -4.68 1.18 -28.57
CA VAL A 16 -4.81 0.82 -27.15
C VAL A 16 -5.90 1.65 -26.48
N SER A 17 -5.89 2.97 -26.68
CA SER A 17 -6.92 3.86 -26.13
C SER A 17 -8.32 3.51 -26.60
N THR A 18 -8.49 3.18 -27.89
CA THR A 18 -9.79 2.78 -28.43
C THR A 18 -10.30 1.50 -27.79
N VAL A 19 -9.45 0.49 -27.67
CA VAL A 19 -9.79 -0.79 -27.03
C VAL A 19 -10.18 -0.60 -25.56
N LEU A 20 -9.39 0.21 -24.82
CA LEU A 20 -9.66 0.49 -23.40
C LEU A 20 -10.99 1.25 -23.22
N LYS A 21 -11.26 2.26 -24.05
CA LYS A 21 -12.54 3.00 -24.00
C LYS A 21 -13.73 2.10 -24.34
N GLN A 22 -13.62 1.23 -25.32
CA GLN A 22 -14.66 0.23 -25.64
C GLN A 22 -14.89 -0.75 -24.50
N ALA A 23 -13.88 -1.00 -23.66
CA ALA A 23 -13.97 -1.85 -22.49
C ALA A 23 -14.52 -1.10 -21.24
N GLY A 24 -14.86 0.20 -21.37
CA GLY A 24 -15.42 1.03 -20.31
C GLY A 24 -14.39 1.80 -19.46
N PHE A 25 -13.15 1.92 -19.92
CA PHE A 25 -12.11 2.71 -19.27
C PHE A 25 -12.03 4.11 -19.90
N ASP A 26 -12.75 5.08 -19.36
CA ASP A 26 -12.87 6.43 -19.97
C ASP A 26 -11.66 7.33 -19.68
N ASN A 27 -10.95 7.10 -18.56
CA ASN A 27 -9.83 7.93 -18.15
C ASN A 27 -8.49 7.29 -18.55
N VAL A 28 -8.17 7.37 -19.84
CA VAL A 28 -6.91 6.88 -20.40
C VAL A 28 -6.04 8.06 -20.81
N ARG A 29 -4.81 8.12 -20.28
CA ARG A 29 -3.82 9.14 -20.63
C ARG A 29 -2.72 8.53 -21.48
N LEU A 30 -2.36 9.22 -22.56
CA LEU A 30 -1.43 8.74 -23.57
C LEU A 30 -0.15 9.57 -23.53
N TYR A 31 0.99 8.89 -23.59
CA TYR A 31 2.32 9.50 -23.57
C TYR A 31 3.18 8.91 -24.67
N THR A 32 3.81 9.77 -25.45
CA THR A 32 4.75 9.36 -26.51
C THR A 32 6.17 9.11 -25.99
N SER A 33 6.40 9.27 -24.67
CA SER A 33 7.69 8.96 -24.07
C SER A 33 7.53 8.61 -22.58
N GLY A 34 8.41 7.75 -22.09
CA GLY A 34 8.47 7.39 -20.66
C GLY A 34 8.75 8.61 -19.77
N LYS A 35 9.55 9.57 -20.23
CA LYS A 35 9.90 10.77 -19.46
C LYS A 35 8.67 11.65 -19.19
N THR A 36 7.82 11.88 -20.18
CA THR A 36 6.60 12.69 -20.03
C THR A 36 5.60 12.00 -19.13
N MET A 37 5.50 10.67 -19.21
CA MET A 37 4.65 9.89 -18.32
C MET A 37 5.14 9.95 -16.88
N LEU A 38 6.44 9.82 -16.61
CA LEU A 38 7.00 9.91 -15.25
C LEU A 38 6.82 11.29 -14.61
N ALA A 39 6.83 12.35 -15.41
CA ALA A 39 6.53 13.70 -14.90
C ALA A 39 5.09 13.83 -14.38
N ASP A 40 4.16 13.07 -14.93
CA ASP A 40 2.74 13.11 -14.57
C ASP A 40 2.34 12.08 -13.50
N VAL A 41 3.05 10.96 -13.41
CA VAL A 41 2.67 9.83 -12.54
C VAL A 41 2.54 10.21 -11.07
N ARG A 42 3.39 11.10 -10.56
CA ARG A 42 3.36 11.56 -9.17
C ARG A 42 2.17 12.47 -8.85
N HIS A 43 1.69 13.21 -9.85
CA HIS A 43 0.58 14.16 -9.69
C HIS A 43 -0.79 13.48 -9.87
N ASN A 44 -0.83 12.47 -10.73
CA ASN A 44 -2.06 11.82 -11.16
C ASN A 44 -2.00 10.30 -11.02
N CYS A 45 -1.52 9.82 -9.89
CA CYS A 45 -1.30 8.42 -9.56
C CYS A 45 -2.24 7.44 -10.32
N PRO A 46 -1.76 6.73 -11.34
CA PRO A 46 -2.61 5.84 -12.15
C PRO A 46 -2.88 4.52 -11.43
N ASP A 47 -4.01 3.90 -11.78
CA ASP A 47 -4.38 2.55 -11.31
C ASP A 47 -3.65 1.45 -12.09
N LEU A 48 -3.12 1.76 -13.28
CA LEU A 48 -2.39 0.83 -14.14
C LEU A 48 -1.49 1.59 -15.11
N LEU A 49 -0.30 1.04 -15.37
CA LEU A 49 0.60 1.47 -16.45
C LEU A 49 0.68 0.41 -17.56
N LEU A 50 0.54 0.85 -18.80
CA LEU A 50 0.86 0.07 -19.99
C LEU A 50 2.10 0.69 -20.64
N LEU A 51 3.21 -0.02 -20.68
CA LEU A 51 4.50 0.50 -21.12
C LEU A 51 5.03 -0.27 -22.33
N ASP A 52 5.26 0.42 -23.42
CA ASP A 52 6.11 -0.14 -24.47
C ASP A 52 7.56 -0.24 -23.99
N ILE A 53 8.21 -1.35 -24.29
CA ILE A 53 9.62 -1.55 -23.94
C ILE A 53 10.52 -0.67 -24.79
N MET A 54 10.22 -0.59 -26.08
CA MET A 54 11.08 0.02 -27.08
C MET A 54 10.69 1.48 -27.34
N MET A 55 11.03 2.36 -26.42
CA MET A 55 10.85 3.81 -26.58
C MET A 55 12.21 4.51 -26.71
N PRO A 56 12.37 5.47 -27.64
CA PRO A 56 13.63 6.22 -27.79
C PRO A 56 13.91 7.10 -26.56
N GLY A 57 15.18 7.14 -26.18
CA GLY A 57 15.71 8.01 -25.14
C GLY A 57 15.45 7.52 -23.71
N PHE A 58 14.28 6.99 -23.39
CA PHE A 58 13.95 6.43 -22.08
C PHE A 58 13.06 5.21 -22.25
N SER A 59 13.65 4.03 -22.13
CA SER A 59 12.99 2.75 -22.40
C SER A 59 11.93 2.42 -21.35
N GLY A 60 10.99 1.52 -21.69
CA GLY A 60 10.00 1.03 -20.73
C GLY A 60 10.64 0.33 -19.52
N TYR A 61 11.80 -0.29 -19.68
CA TYR A 61 12.53 -0.87 -18.55
C TYR A 61 13.03 0.19 -17.55
N GLU A 62 13.56 1.31 -18.05
CA GLU A 62 14.00 2.41 -17.17
C GLU A 62 12.82 3.05 -16.45
N VAL A 63 11.67 3.17 -17.12
CA VAL A 63 10.42 3.61 -16.48
C VAL A 63 9.99 2.64 -15.39
N LEU A 64 9.96 1.35 -15.67
CA LEU A 64 9.60 0.30 -14.72
C LEU A 64 10.51 0.33 -13.49
N GLU A 65 11.83 0.40 -13.70
CA GLU A 65 12.81 0.48 -12.63
C GLU A 65 12.58 1.71 -11.74
N TRP A 66 12.32 2.85 -12.34
CA TRP A 66 12.05 4.08 -11.62
C TRP A 66 10.77 3.99 -10.77
N ILE A 67 9.69 3.42 -11.32
CA ILE A 67 8.42 3.19 -10.61
C ILE A 67 8.63 2.23 -9.43
N LYS A 68 9.35 1.14 -9.64
CA LYS A 68 9.53 0.09 -8.62
C LYS A 68 10.53 0.46 -7.52
N ARG A 69 11.37 1.47 -7.74
CA ARG A 69 12.26 2.03 -6.72
C ARG A 69 11.60 3.09 -5.83
N ASP A 70 10.47 3.67 -6.24
CA ASP A 70 9.77 4.67 -5.44
C ASP A 70 8.71 3.98 -4.56
N PRO A 71 8.86 3.96 -3.20
CA PRO A 71 7.92 3.29 -2.30
C PRO A 71 6.49 3.79 -2.40
N SER A 72 6.29 5.03 -2.91
CA SER A 72 4.95 5.58 -3.10
C SER A 72 4.28 5.10 -4.39
N LEU A 73 5.04 4.52 -5.33
CA LEU A 73 4.59 4.14 -6.66
C LEU A 73 4.79 2.64 -6.96
N GLU A 74 5.64 1.94 -6.20
CA GLU A 74 5.99 0.53 -6.43
C GLU A 74 4.78 -0.40 -6.51
N HIS A 75 3.70 -0.04 -5.81
CA HIS A 75 2.45 -0.80 -5.80
C HIS A 75 1.67 -0.71 -7.12
N ILE A 76 1.95 0.31 -7.96
CA ILE A 76 1.22 0.49 -9.21
C ILE A 76 1.51 -0.71 -10.15
N PRO A 77 0.46 -1.42 -10.63
CA PRO A 77 0.63 -2.51 -11.57
C PRO A 77 1.15 -1.99 -12.92
N VAL A 78 2.13 -2.71 -13.47
CA VAL A 78 2.73 -2.39 -14.77
C VAL A 78 2.60 -3.59 -15.68
N ILE A 79 2.01 -3.39 -16.85
CA ILE A 79 2.01 -4.34 -17.97
C ILE A 79 2.96 -3.84 -19.03
N MET A 80 3.98 -4.65 -19.35
CA MET A 80 4.91 -4.32 -20.42
C MET A 80 4.35 -4.73 -21.78
N ILE A 81 4.50 -3.87 -22.79
CA ILE A 81 4.14 -4.18 -24.17
C ILE A 81 5.44 -4.31 -24.96
N THR A 82 5.59 -5.35 -25.75
CA THR A 82 6.83 -5.62 -26.46
C THR A 82 6.60 -6.07 -27.90
N ALA A 83 7.43 -5.58 -28.83
CA ALA A 83 7.51 -6.11 -30.18
C ALA A 83 8.40 -7.37 -30.28
N ALA A 84 9.05 -7.77 -29.18
CA ALA A 84 9.93 -8.92 -29.21
C ALA A 84 9.11 -10.19 -29.53
N SER A 85 9.41 -10.79 -30.69
CA SER A 85 9.15 -12.21 -30.91
C SER A 85 9.69 -12.93 -29.69
N ILE A 86 8.93 -13.87 -29.15
CA ILE A 86 9.38 -14.78 -28.09
C ILE A 86 10.52 -15.59 -28.71
N ASP A 87 11.73 -15.03 -28.71
CA ASP A 87 12.93 -15.76 -29.04
C ASP A 87 13.08 -16.93 -28.07
N GLU A 88 13.73 -18.00 -28.49
CA GLU A 88 13.89 -19.24 -27.70
C GLU A 88 14.39 -19.01 -26.27
N ASN A 89 15.01 -17.87 -25.99
CA ASN A 89 15.56 -17.51 -24.68
C ASN A 89 14.60 -16.75 -23.75
N GLN A 90 13.45 -16.26 -24.20
CA GLN A 90 12.45 -15.50 -23.41
C GLN A 90 13.04 -14.38 -22.49
N GLU A 91 14.23 -13.91 -22.79
CA GLU A 91 14.97 -12.93 -21.97
C GLU A 91 14.19 -11.63 -21.68
N PRO A 92 13.49 -11.00 -22.67
CA PRO A 92 12.72 -9.78 -22.38
C PRO A 92 11.59 -10.01 -21.40
N LEU A 93 10.95 -11.16 -21.47
CA LEU A 93 9.87 -11.57 -20.58
C LEU A 93 10.39 -11.77 -19.17
N LYS A 94 11.43 -12.61 -19.01
CA LYS A 94 12.06 -12.89 -17.72
C LYS A 94 12.52 -11.60 -17.04
N ARG A 95 13.22 -10.74 -17.77
CA ARG A 95 13.69 -9.45 -17.28
C ARG A 95 12.54 -8.57 -16.78
N SER A 96 11.43 -8.50 -17.54
CA SER A 96 10.26 -7.70 -17.12
C SER A 96 9.72 -8.15 -15.76
N PHE A 97 9.56 -9.46 -15.53
CA PHE A 97 9.09 -10.00 -14.26
C PHE A 97 10.10 -9.81 -13.13
N GLU A 98 11.38 -10.04 -13.36
CA GLU A 98 12.45 -9.82 -12.38
C GLU A 98 12.51 -8.36 -11.92
N MET A 99 12.18 -7.43 -12.80
CA MET A 99 12.09 -6.00 -12.52
C MET A 99 10.77 -5.58 -11.85
N GLY A 100 9.83 -6.52 -11.65
CA GLY A 100 8.57 -6.26 -10.95
C GLY A 100 7.40 -5.85 -11.85
N ALA A 101 7.45 -6.10 -13.17
CA ALA A 101 6.26 -6.02 -14.00
C ALA A 101 5.22 -7.06 -13.55
N MET A 102 3.95 -6.68 -13.58
CA MET A 102 2.86 -7.58 -13.23
C MET A 102 2.53 -8.56 -14.36
N ASP A 103 2.62 -8.10 -15.59
CA ASP A 103 2.33 -8.90 -16.80
C ASP A 103 3.03 -8.29 -18.02
N PHE A 104 2.93 -8.97 -19.15
CA PHE A 104 3.42 -8.47 -20.45
C PHE A 104 2.46 -8.85 -21.59
N ILE A 105 2.54 -8.12 -22.70
CA ILE A 105 1.78 -8.34 -23.92
C ILE A 105 2.73 -8.26 -25.10
N SER A 106 2.75 -9.29 -25.95
CA SER A 106 3.57 -9.29 -27.17
C SER A 106 2.79 -8.70 -28.37
N LYS A 107 3.42 -7.81 -29.11
CA LYS A 107 2.88 -7.29 -30.39
C LYS A 107 3.15 -8.31 -31.53
N PRO A 108 2.20 -8.60 -32.42
CA PRO A 108 0.84 -8.08 -32.43
C PRO A 108 -0.09 -8.79 -31.44
N PHE A 109 -0.90 -8.03 -30.71
CA PHE A 109 -1.89 -8.56 -29.76
C PHE A 109 -3.32 -8.35 -30.25
N SER A 110 -4.24 -9.18 -29.77
CA SER A 110 -5.66 -9.00 -30.02
C SER A 110 -6.29 -8.02 -29.02
N ASN A 111 -7.38 -7.37 -29.42
CA ASN A 111 -8.17 -6.51 -28.53
C ASN A 111 -8.65 -7.27 -27.28
N LEU A 112 -9.00 -8.55 -27.47
CA LEU A 112 -9.45 -9.41 -26.37
C LEU A 112 -8.31 -9.67 -25.37
N GLU A 113 -7.12 -9.98 -25.85
CA GLU A 113 -5.95 -10.20 -25.00
C GLU A 113 -5.63 -8.98 -24.16
N LEU A 114 -5.48 -7.80 -24.78
CA LEU A 114 -5.23 -6.55 -24.05
C LEU A 114 -6.28 -6.31 -22.98
N MET A 115 -7.57 -6.43 -23.33
CA MET A 115 -8.67 -6.22 -22.40
C MET A 115 -8.64 -7.19 -21.22
N LEU A 116 -8.38 -8.48 -21.47
CA LEU A 116 -8.36 -9.50 -20.41
C LEU A 116 -7.21 -9.27 -19.44
N ARG A 117 -6.02 -8.96 -19.93
CA ARG A 117 -4.85 -8.68 -19.08
C ARG A 117 -5.05 -7.42 -18.24
N VAL A 118 -5.55 -6.33 -18.84
CA VAL A 118 -5.86 -5.09 -18.13
C VAL A 118 -6.89 -5.33 -17.02
N LYS A 119 -7.99 -6.02 -17.33
CA LYS A 119 -9.02 -6.35 -16.33
C LYS A 119 -8.49 -7.24 -15.21
N SER A 120 -7.64 -8.22 -15.55
CA SER A 120 -7.02 -9.10 -14.56
C SER A 120 -6.08 -8.34 -13.61
N ALA A 121 -5.23 -7.48 -14.15
CA ALA A 121 -4.31 -6.66 -13.37
C ALA A 121 -5.05 -5.72 -12.41
N LEU A 122 -6.05 -5.00 -12.92
CA LEU A 122 -6.87 -4.09 -12.11
C LEU A 122 -7.67 -4.83 -11.03
N ARG A 123 -8.20 -6.01 -11.33
CA ARG A 123 -8.92 -6.83 -10.36
C ARG A 123 -8.00 -7.31 -9.24
N LEU A 124 -6.80 -7.75 -9.57
CA LEU A 124 -5.82 -8.21 -8.59
C LEU A 124 -5.41 -7.07 -7.67
N GLU A 125 -5.12 -5.89 -8.23
CA GLU A 125 -4.76 -4.71 -7.45
C GLU A 125 -5.90 -4.25 -6.53
N TYR A 126 -7.13 -4.22 -7.03
CA TYR A 126 -8.29 -3.91 -6.21
C TYR A 126 -8.44 -4.90 -5.04
N SER A 127 -8.28 -6.20 -5.30
CA SER A 127 -8.35 -7.23 -4.24
C SER A 127 -7.24 -7.06 -3.19
N ARG A 128 -6.03 -6.71 -3.62
CA ARG A 128 -4.91 -6.40 -2.72
C ARG A 128 -5.24 -5.21 -1.80
N GLN A 129 -5.74 -4.12 -2.37
CA GLN A 129 -6.13 -2.92 -1.61
C GLN A 129 -7.23 -3.22 -0.58
N GLN A 130 -8.22 -4.05 -0.94
CA GLN A 130 -9.29 -4.48 -0.01
C GLN A 130 -8.73 -5.30 1.15
N LEU A 131 -7.82 -6.22 0.88
CA LEU A 131 -7.17 -7.03 1.91
C LEU A 131 -6.32 -6.17 2.86
N GLU A 132 -5.56 -5.22 2.35
CA GLU A 132 -4.77 -4.30 3.16
C GLU A 132 -5.64 -3.38 4.02
N ALA A 133 -6.75 -2.89 3.46
CA ALA A 133 -7.70 -2.08 4.22
C ALA A 133 -8.37 -2.89 5.35
N ALA A 134 -8.75 -4.14 5.09
CA ALA A 134 -9.30 -5.04 6.10
C ALA A 134 -8.28 -5.37 7.19
N SER A 135 -7.03 -5.68 6.82
CA SER A 135 -5.95 -5.94 7.76
C SER A 135 -5.67 -4.75 8.67
N ARG A 136 -5.60 -3.53 8.10
CA ARG A 136 -5.43 -2.30 8.91
C ARG A 136 -6.58 -2.09 9.88
N LYS A 137 -7.81 -2.41 9.48
CA LYS A 137 -8.99 -2.29 10.36
C LYS A 137 -8.93 -3.31 11.50
N ILE A 138 -8.56 -4.54 11.24
CA ILE A 138 -8.36 -5.58 12.27
C ILE A 138 -7.29 -5.12 13.24
N SER A 139 -6.10 -4.74 12.76
CA SER A 139 -5.00 -4.29 13.60
C SER A 139 -5.33 -3.04 14.44
N SER A 140 -6.24 -2.18 13.99
CA SER A 140 -6.71 -1.05 14.80
C SER A 140 -7.66 -1.46 15.92
N LEU A 141 -8.45 -2.52 15.73
CA LEU A 141 -9.35 -3.07 16.76
C LEU A 141 -8.59 -3.87 17.82
N GLU A 142 -7.55 -4.60 17.41
CA GLU A 142 -6.68 -5.36 18.34
C GLU A 142 -5.93 -4.46 19.33
N LYS A 143 -5.79 -3.16 19.02
CA LYS A 143 -5.20 -2.17 19.95
C LYS A 143 -6.15 -1.67 21.04
N LEU A 144 -7.41 -2.07 21.03
CA LEU A 144 -8.39 -1.68 22.03
C LEU A 144 -8.35 -2.67 23.20
N LEU A 145 -7.72 -2.27 24.29
CA LEU A 145 -7.73 -3.06 25.52
C LEU A 145 -9.09 -2.90 26.23
N PRO A 146 -9.84 -3.98 26.45
CA PRO A 146 -11.10 -3.91 27.20
C PRO A 146 -10.81 -3.61 28.67
N ILE A 147 -11.16 -2.40 29.11
CA ILE A 147 -10.95 -1.92 30.46
C ILE A 147 -12.28 -1.85 31.22
N CYS A 148 -12.29 -2.26 32.46
CA CYS A 148 -13.43 -2.10 33.36
C CYS A 148 -13.72 -0.63 33.64
N SER A 149 -14.95 -0.18 33.41
CA SER A 149 -15.36 1.21 33.65
C SER A 149 -15.23 1.65 35.11
N TYR A 150 -15.32 0.72 36.05
CA TYR A 150 -15.27 0.99 37.50
C TYR A 150 -13.87 0.84 38.05
N CYS A 151 -13.30 -0.36 38.04
CA CYS A 151 -12.03 -0.64 38.71
C CYS A 151 -10.80 -0.50 37.82
N LYS A 152 -10.98 -0.19 36.51
CA LYS A 152 -9.91 0.02 35.53
C LYS A 152 -9.04 -1.21 35.22
N LYS A 153 -9.40 -2.41 35.71
CA LYS A 153 -8.71 -3.64 35.29
C LYS A 153 -8.88 -3.91 33.81
N ILE A 154 -7.88 -4.50 33.21
CA ILE A 154 -7.87 -4.94 31.82
C ILE A 154 -8.34 -6.39 31.76
N ARG A 155 -9.16 -6.72 30.77
CA ARG A 155 -9.54 -8.11 30.46
C ARG A 155 -8.48 -8.71 29.55
N SER A 156 -7.79 -9.73 30.02
CA SER A 156 -6.78 -10.45 29.26
C SER A 156 -7.41 -11.36 28.19
N ASP A 157 -6.60 -11.84 27.26
CA ASP A 157 -7.02 -12.80 26.22
C ASP A 157 -7.52 -14.13 26.78
N LYS A 158 -7.19 -14.45 28.04
CA LYS A 158 -7.66 -15.63 28.78
C LYS A 158 -8.95 -15.39 29.55
N ASP A 159 -9.63 -14.26 29.30
CA ASP A 159 -10.94 -13.87 29.85
C ASP A 159 -10.96 -13.66 31.37
N TYR A 160 -9.81 -13.28 31.97
CA TYR A 160 -9.77 -12.84 33.38
C TYR A 160 -9.33 -11.36 33.47
N TRP A 161 -9.68 -10.71 34.59
CA TRP A 161 -9.40 -9.30 34.86
C TRP A 161 -8.15 -9.12 35.70
N GLU A 162 -7.18 -8.35 35.20
CA GLU A 162 -5.93 -8.06 35.88
C GLU A 162 -5.64 -6.56 36.00
N GLU A 163 -4.73 -6.18 36.88
CA GLU A 163 -4.33 -4.80 37.06
C GLU A 163 -3.56 -4.29 35.82
N VAL A 164 -3.73 -3.01 35.51
CA VAL A 164 -3.09 -2.39 34.30
C VAL A 164 -1.58 -2.55 34.35
N GLU A 165 -0.96 -2.39 35.51
CA GLU A 165 0.49 -2.50 35.69
C GLU A 165 0.99 -3.92 35.39
N VAL A 166 0.25 -4.93 35.83
CA VAL A 166 0.58 -6.34 35.59
C VAL A 166 0.50 -6.62 34.08
N TYR A 167 -0.61 -6.26 33.45
CA TYR A 167 -0.80 -6.46 32.03
C TYR A 167 0.30 -5.79 31.20
N ILE A 168 0.63 -4.53 31.48
CA ILE A 168 1.66 -3.80 30.72
C ILE A 168 3.04 -4.41 30.93
N SER A 169 3.38 -4.82 32.18
CA SER A 169 4.68 -5.45 32.46
C SER A 169 4.86 -6.81 31.77
N GLU A 170 3.76 -7.56 31.60
CA GLU A 170 3.80 -8.86 30.93
C GLU A 170 3.84 -8.75 29.38
N HIS A 171 3.30 -7.66 28.83
CA HIS A 171 3.17 -7.48 27.38
C HIS A 171 4.16 -6.45 26.78
N THR A 172 4.96 -5.78 27.63
CA THR A 172 5.98 -4.81 27.22
C THR A 172 7.20 -4.89 28.13
N ASP A 173 8.32 -4.30 27.69
CA ASP A 173 9.52 -4.16 28.55
C ASP A 173 9.41 -3.00 29.55
N THR A 174 8.20 -2.51 29.83
CA THR A 174 7.98 -1.37 30.71
C THR A 174 7.93 -1.81 32.17
N MET A 175 8.73 -1.16 33.02
CA MET A 175 8.68 -1.31 34.48
C MET A 175 8.04 -0.08 35.14
N PHE A 176 7.24 -0.31 36.18
CA PHE A 176 6.60 0.76 36.93
C PHE A 176 7.41 1.10 38.18
N SER A 177 7.63 2.40 38.45
CA SER A 177 8.07 2.91 39.73
C SER A 177 6.90 3.60 40.42
N HIS A 178 6.67 3.30 41.68
CA HIS A 178 5.56 3.87 42.48
C HIS A 178 5.97 5.19 43.12
N SER A 179 5.15 6.22 42.89
CA SER A 179 5.25 7.51 43.56
C SER A 179 3.85 8.07 43.80
N ILE A 180 3.75 9.10 44.61
CA ILE A 180 2.48 9.78 44.91
C ILE A 180 2.46 11.11 44.20
N CYS A 181 1.48 11.34 43.35
CA CYS A 181 1.31 12.63 42.69
C CYS A 181 0.87 13.71 43.70
N PRO A 182 1.11 15.00 43.41
CA PRO A 182 0.79 16.10 44.32
C PRO A 182 -0.67 16.10 44.80
N ASP A 183 -1.62 15.82 43.91
CA ASP A 183 -3.05 15.81 44.26
C ASP A 183 -3.38 14.67 45.22
N CYS A 184 -2.89 13.45 44.93
CA CYS A 184 -3.08 12.33 45.86
C CYS A 184 -2.35 12.55 47.18
N TYR A 185 -1.18 13.20 47.17
CA TYR A 185 -0.48 13.56 48.40
C TYR A 185 -1.35 14.47 49.27
N HIS A 186 -1.91 15.54 48.71
CA HIS A 186 -2.77 16.47 49.46
C HIS A 186 -4.06 15.83 49.95
N VAL A 187 -4.66 14.93 49.21
CA VAL A 187 -5.93 14.29 49.58
C VAL A 187 -5.74 13.16 50.59
N HIS A 188 -4.72 12.34 50.42
CA HIS A 188 -4.58 11.11 51.20
C HIS A 188 -3.45 11.12 52.25
N VAL A 189 -2.33 11.82 51.97
CA VAL A 189 -1.14 11.79 52.83
C VAL A 189 -1.10 12.97 53.81
N GLN A 190 -1.31 14.19 53.30
CA GLN A 190 -1.23 15.40 54.11
C GLN A 190 -2.18 15.38 55.33
N PRO A 191 -3.46 14.96 55.24
CA PRO A 191 -4.36 14.89 56.39
C PRO A 191 -3.89 13.90 57.44
N GLN A 192 -3.23 12.81 57.06
CA GLN A 192 -2.69 11.82 58.00
C GLN A 192 -1.51 12.42 58.78
N ILE A 193 -0.62 13.14 58.11
CA ILE A 193 0.51 13.84 58.74
C ILE A 193 -0.02 14.90 59.72
N ASP A 194 -1.01 15.68 59.33
CA ASP A 194 -1.58 16.74 60.17
C ASP A 194 -2.29 16.18 61.41
N ASN A 195 -2.97 15.04 61.26
CA ASN A 195 -3.57 14.32 62.41
C ASN A 195 -2.53 13.77 63.41
N LEU A 196 -1.40 13.29 62.87
CA LEU A 196 -0.29 12.81 63.71
C LEU A 196 0.39 13.97 64.49
N LYS A 197 0.51 15.15 63.91
CA LYS A 197 1.06 16.37 64.52
C LYS A 197 0.13 16.94 65.60
N ARG A 198 -1.20 16.74 65.54
CA ARG A 198 -2.18 17.22 66.52
C ARG A 198 -2.29 16.30 67.73
N LYS A 199 -1.75 15.08 67.66
CA LYS A 199 -1.76 14.11 68.77
C LYS A 199 -0.49 14.16 69.63
N LYS A 200 0.45 15.03 69.31
CA LYS A 200 1.62 15.38 70.13
C LYS A 200 1.42 16.75 70.78
#